data_aeca47a27c7a96a8c2c7f236301aa35b
#
_entry.id   aeca47a27c7a96a8c2c7f236301aa35b
#
_cell.length_a   1.000
_cell.length_b   1.000
_cell.length_c   1.000
_cell.angle_alpha   90.00
_cell.angle_beta   90.00
_cell.angle_gamma   90.00
#
_symmetry.space_group_name_H-M   'P 1'
#
loop_
_entity.id
_entity.type
_entity.pdbx_description
1 polymer ?
#
loop_
_entity_poly.entity_id
_entity_poly.type
_entity_poly.pdbx_seq_one_letter_code
_entity_poly.pdbx_strand_id
1 'polypeptide(L)'
;VYFGPKIKKELQKTHPELDLAVDYGWLWWIGQPMYSAMVVFFDLTGNWGWSIVLVTILIKLLLWPLSMVSYRNMGKMRAVQPKMQEIQERHADDRQALSKAMMDLYKKEKVNPALGCLPMLMQMPFFLAFYWVLIETVELRYAPFLFWITDLSARDPLFIPVSYTHLRAHETVLH
;
A
#
# COMPACT_ATOMS: atom_id res chain seq x y z
N VAL A 1 21.52 29.17 -8.16
CA VAL A 1 21.52 27.73 -8.46
C VAL A 1 21.86 27.01 -7.17
N TYR A 2 20.94 26.16 -6.68
CA TYR A 2 21.14 25.37 -5.45
C TYR A 2 21.83 24.05 -5.81
N PHE A 3 22.98 23.78 -5.19
CA PHE A 3 23.71 22.52 -5.28
C PHE A 3 23.71 21.88 -3.90
N GLY A 4 22.76 20.98 -3.62
CA GLY A 4 22.67 20.29 -2.34
C GLY A 4 21.63 19.17 -2.36
N PRO A 5 21.54 18.34 -1.30
CA PRO A 5 20.54 17.30 -1.20
C PRO A 5 19.14 17.92 -1.11
N LYS A 6 18.14 17.26 -1.69
CA LYS A 6 16.74 17.71 -1.70
C LYS A 6 16.07 17.50 -0.32
N ILE A 7 16.65 18.04 0.74
CA ILE A 7 16.09 18.00 2.09
C ILE A 7 15.08 19.14 2.23
N LYS A 8 13.80 18.84 2.41
CA LYS A 8 12.73 19.85 2.48
C LYS A 8 13.00 20.97 3.47
N LYS A 9 13.49 20.66 4.68
CA LYS A 9 13.81 21.67 5.72
C LYS A 9 14.87 22.66 5.27
N GLU A 10 15.84 22.27 4.44
CA GLU A 10 16.89 23.14 3.91
C GLU A 10 16.45 23.90 2.66
N LEU A 11 15.66 23.26 1.81
CA LEU A 11 15.05 23.89 0.64
C LEU A 11 14.14 25.05 1.01
N GLN A 12 13.29 24.89 2.03
CA GLN A 12 12.39 25.93 2.54
C GLN A 12 13.15 27.12 3.14
N LYS A 13 14.31 26.90 3.77
CA LYS A 13 15.16 27.97 4.30
C LYS A 13 15.81 28.81 3.20
N THR A 14 16.07 28.22 2.04
CA THR A 14 16.79 28.88 0.94
C THR A 14 15.81 29.62 0.02
N HIS A 15 14.69 29.02 -0.33
CA HIS A 15 13.64 29.64 -1.13
C HIS A 15 12.31 28.89 -0.97
N PRO A 16 11.19 29.59 -0.73
CA PRO A 16 9.88 28.94 -0.53
C PRO A 16 9.37 28.17 -1.76
N GLU A 17 9.84 28.54 -2.98
CA GLU A 17 9.44 27.86 -4.21
C GLU A 17 10.22 26.56 -4.48
N LEU A 18 11.36 26.33 -3.80
CA LEU A 18 12.15 25.12 -3.94
C LEU A 18 11.49 23.89 -3.29
N ASP A 19 10.43 24.10 -2.48
CA ASP A 19 9.62 23.02 -1.92
C ASP A 19 8.88 22.23 -3.03
N LEU A 20 8.60 22.87 -4.18
CA LEU A 20 8.02 22.25 -5.37
C LEU A 20 8.99 21.31 -6.12
N ALA A 21 10.28 21.32 -5.76
CA ALA A 21 11.28 20.42 -6.37
C ALA A 21 11.12 18.96 -5.90
N VAL A 22 10.34 18.73 -4.82
CA VAL A 22 9.97 17.39 -4.35
C VAL A 22 8.62 17.03 -5.00
N ASP A 23 8.70 16.29 -6.09
CA ASP A 23 7.51 15.90 -6.86
C ASP A 23 6.92 14.59 -6.34
N TYR A 24 5.76 14.67 -5.72
CA TYR A 24 4.97 13.51 -5.30
C TYR A 24 4.02 13.00 -6.40
N GLY A 25 4.24 13.43 -7.64
CA GLY A 25 3.42 13.08 -8.78
C GLY A 25 1.98 13.61 -8.64
N TRP A 26 1.04 12.97 -9.35
CA TRP A 26 -0.37 13.37 -9.36
C TRP A 26 -1.09 13.14 -8.01
N LEU A 27 -0.51 12.35 -7.10
CA LEU A 27 -1.03 12.08 -5.75
C LEU A 27 -0.42 12.99 -4.67
N TRP A 28 0.13 14.15 -5.06
CA TRP A 28 0.76 15.11 -4.15
C TRP A 28 -0.13 15.47 -2.94
N TRP A 29 -1.44 15.54 -3.13
CA TRP A 29 -2.43 15.87 -2.11
C TRP A 29 -2.58 14.78 -1.02
N ILE A 30 -2.20 13.52 -1.31
CA ILE A 30 -2.06 12.45 -0.31
C ILE A 30 -0.62 12.37 0.18
N GLY A 31 0.37 12.49 -0.71
CA GLY A 31 1.78 12.35 -0.38
C GLY A 31 2.28 13.42 0.58
N GLN A 32 1.88 14.67 0.38
CA GLN A 32 2.32 15.77 1.23
C GLN A 32 1.90 15.64 2.70
N PRO A 33 0.62 15.36 3.04
CA PRO A 33 0.25 15.12 4.44
C PRO A 33 0.91 13.85 5.03
N MET A 34 1.17 12.82 4.21
CA MET A 34 1.90 11.63 4.66
C MET A 34 3.35 11.95 5.03
N TYR A 35 4.04 12.71 4.19
CA TYR A 35 5.39 13.18 4.52
C TYR A 35 5.40 14.04 5.77
N SER A 36 4.46 14.97 5.91
CA SER A 36 4.34 15.81 7.11
C SER A 36 4.11 14.96 8.37
N ALA A 37 3.28 13.94 8.30
CA ALA A 37 3.09 13.00 9.40
C ALA A 37 4.38 12.22 9.73
N MET A 38 5.14 11.80 8.70
CA MET A 38 6.45 11.15 8.92
C MET A 38 7.42 12.05 9.67
N VAL A 39 7.51 13.34 9.29
CA VAL A 39 8.39 14.31 9.96
C VAL A 39 7.96 14.50 11.43
N VAL A 40 6.66 14.65 11.70
CA VAL A 40 6.14 14.76 13.08
C VAL A 40 6.51 13.53 13.91
N PHE A 41 6.33 12.33 13.37
CA PHE A 41 6.72 11.12 14.09
C PHE A 41 8.23 10.97 14.22
N PHE A 42 9.01 11.48 13.28
CA PHE A 42 10.45 11.53 13.41
C PHE A 42 10.88 12.49 14.52
N ASP A 43 10.27 13.66 14.62
CA ASP A 43 10.57 14.62 15.67
C ASP A 43 10.22 14.06 17.08
N LEU A 44 9.25 13.12 17.16
CA LEU A 44 8.87 12.44 18.40
C LEU A 44 9.79 11.24 18.75
N THR A 45 10.18 10.45 17.75
CA THR A 45 10.88 9.17 17.96
C THR A 45 12.39 9.26 17.71
N GLY A 46 12.84 10.27 16.98
CA GLY A 46 14.23 10.39 16.52
C GLY A 46 14.66 9.33 15.50
N ASN A 47 13.71 8.54 14.96
CA ASN A 47 14.02 7.40 14.09
C ASN A 47 13.05 7.29 12.92
N TRP A 48 13.58 7.33 11.69
CA TRP A 48 12.79 7.26 10.47
C TRP A 48 12.04 5.94 10.30
N GLY A 49 12.61 4.83 10.73
CA GLY A 49 11.95 3.53 10.66
C GLY A 49 10.68 3.47 11.52
N TRP A 50 10.73 4.01 12.74
CA TRP A 50 9.53 4.12 13.59
C TRP A 50 8.51 5.11 13.00
N SER A 51 8.96 6.17 12.34
CA SER A 51 8.06 7.10 11.64
C SER A 51 7.25 6.40 10.55
N ILE A 52 7.89 5.55 9.74
CA ILE A 52 7.22 4.73 8.72
C ILE A 52 6.17 3.82 9.33
N VAL A 53 6.52 3.11 10.42
CA VAL A 53 5.59 2.21 11.13
C VAL A 53 4.39 2.96 11.66
N LEU A 54 4.62 4.10 12.33
CA LEU A 54 3.54 4.91 12.93
C LEU A 54 2.62 5.52 11.88
N VAL A 55 3.14 6.03 10.76
CA VAL A 55 2.33 6.51 9.63
C VAL A 55 1.50 5.37 9.06
N THR A 56 2.07 4.18 8.90
CA THR A 56 1.35 3.02 8.42
C THR A 56 0.19 2.63 9.35
N ILE A 57 0.43 2.65 10.66
CA ILE A 57 -0.61 2.39 11.67
C ILE A 57 -1.70 3.46 11.58
N LEU A 58 -1.32 4.74 11.48
CA LEU A 58 -2.27 5.85 11.35
C LEU A 58 -3.19 5.68 10.15
N ILE A 59 -2.64 5.37 8.97
CA ILE A 59 -3.42 5.13 7.75
C ILE A 59 -4.36 3.93 7.95
N LYS A 60 -3.90 2.84 8.55
CA LYS A 60 -4.73 1.67 8.83
C LYS A 60 -5.86 1.98 9.81
N LEU A 61 -5.60 2.78 10.83
CA LEU A 61 -6.64 3.23 11.76
C LEU A 61 -7.68 4.13 11.08
N LEU A 62 -7.23 5.04 10.20
CA LEU A 62 -8.12 5.89 9.42
C LEU A 62 -9.04 5.07 8.50
N LEU A 63 -8.51 4.01 7.88
CA LEU A 63 -9.24 3.13 6.98
C LEU A 63 -9.96 1.97 7.70
N TRP A 64 -9.83 1.86 9.03
CA TRP A 64 -10.43 0.81 9.84
C TRP A 64 -11.95 0.67 9.66
N PRO A 65 -12.76 1.77 9.74
CA PRO A 65 -14.21 1.64 9.58
C PRO A 65 -14.60 1.07 8.22
N LEU A 66 -13.88 1.45 7.16
CA LEU A 66 -14.12 0.92 5.81
C LEU A 66 -13.79 -0.58 5.73
N SER A 67 -12.69 -0.99 6.34
CA SER A 67 -12.29 -2.40 6.41
C SER A 67 -13.32 -3.24 7.17
N MET A 68 -13.89 -2.73 8.26
CA MET A 68 -14.93 -3.41 9.02
C MET A 68 -16.20 -3.67 8.21
N VAL A 69 -16.63 -2.69 7.40
CA VAL A 69 -17.78 -2.86 6.50
C VAL A 69 -17.50 -3.97 5.48
N SER A 70 -16.32 -3.99 4.90
CA SER A 70 -15.92 -5.02 3.94
C SER A 70 -15.85 -6.41 4.56
N TYR A 71 -15.24 -6.57 5.73
CA TYR A 71 -15.18 -7.87 6.42
C TYR A 71 -16.57 -8.41 6.76
N ARG A 72 -17.48 -7.54 7.21
CA ARG A 72 -18.89 -7.94 7.45
C ARG A 72 -19.56 -8.40 6.16
N ASN A 73 -19.34 -7.69 5.05
CA ASN A 73 -19.91 -8.08 3.76
C ASN A 73 -19.30 -9.40 3.24
N MET A 74 -17.99 -9.60 3.42
CA MET A 74 -17.31 -10.85 3.06
C MET A 74 -17.84 -12.05 3.88
N GLY A 75 -18.14 -11.86 5.17
CA GLY A 75 -18.78 -12.87 5.99
C GLY A 75 -20.16 -13.29 5.43
N LYS A 76 -20.97 -12.31 5.01
CA LYS A 76 -22.26 -12.59 4.35
C LYS A 76 -22.08 -13.32 3.01
N MET A 77 -21.08 -12.94 2.21
CA MET A 77 -20.75 -13.62 0.94
C MET A 77 -20.44 -15.09 1.16
N ARG A 78 -19.67 -15.44 2.20
CA ARG A 78 -19.36 -16.84 2.54
C ARG A 78 -20.64 -17.64 2.89
N ALA A 79 -21.59 -17.02 3.60
CA ALA A 79 -22.85 -17.68 3.92
C ALA A 79 -23.75 -17.95 2.69
N VAL A 80 -23.60 -17.14 1.64
CA VAL A 80 -24.36 -17.29 0.37
C VAL A 80 -23.67 -18.25 -0.60
N GLN A 81 -22.41 -18.60 -0.36
CA GLN A 81 -21.59 -19.44 -1.23
C GLN A 81 -22.24 -20.79 -1.64
N PRO A 82 -22.89 -21.57 -0.73
CA PRO A 82 -23.57 -22.81 -1.13
C PRO A 82 -24.74 -22.56 -2.09
N LYS A 83 -25.49 -21.48 -1.92
CA LYS A 83 -26.57 -21.10 -2.85
C LYS A 83 -26.04 -20.69 -4.22
N MET A 84 -24.87 -20.09 -4.25
CA MET A 84 -24.18 -19.73 -5.50
C MET A 84 -23.78 -20.99 -6.30
N GLN A 85 -23.25 -22.00 -5.62
CA GLN A 85 -22.86 -23.27 -6.25
C GLN A 85 -24.09 -23.97 -6.84
N GLU A 86 -25.21 -24.01 -6.10
CA GLU A 86 -26.47 -24.58 -6.58
C GLU A 86 -26.99 -23.86 -7.85
N ILE A 87 -26.89 -22.53 -7.90
CA ILE A 87 -27.26 -21.75 -9.10
C ILE A 87 -26.32 -22.04 -10.27
N GLN A 88 -25.02 -22.17 -10.02
CA GLN A 88 -24.03 -22.51 -11.03
C GLN A 88 -24.30 -23.88 -11.65
N GLU A 89 -24.63 -24.87 -10.82
CA GLU A 89 -24.97 -26.23 -11.28
C GLU A 89 -26.26 -26.26 -12.10
N ARG A 90 -27.28 -25.47 -11.70
CA ARG A 90 -28.56 -25.40 -12.42
C ARG A 90 -28.50 -24.67 -13.75
N HIS A 91 -27.58 -23.75 -13.94
CA HIS A 91 -27.47 -22.90 -15.14
C HIS A 91 -26.09 -23.03 -15.81
N ALA A 92 -25.50 -24.24 -15.75
CA ALA A 92 -24.16 -24.48 -16.30
C ALA A 92 -24.05 -24.19 -17.80
N ASP A 93 -25.14 -24.43 -18.56
CA ASP A 93 -25.17 -24.31 -20.01
C ASP A 93 -25.57 -22.89 -20.52
N ASP A 94 -26.15 -22.06 -19.65
CA ASP A 94 -26.60 -20.70 -20.02
C ASP A 94 -25.96 -19.61 -19.16
N ARG A 95 -24.93 -18.96 -19.70
CA ARG A 95 -24.20 -17.86 -19.03
C ARG A 95 -25.09 -16.64 -18.75
N GLN A 96 -26.07 -16.36 -19.59
CA GLN A 96 -26.95 -15.21 -19.39
C GLN A 96 -27.93 -15.46 -18.24
N ALA A 97 -28.56 -16.64 -18.23
CA ALA A 97 -29.43 -17.06 -17.14
C ALA A 97 -28.67 -17.15 -15.81
N LEU A 98 -27.43 -17.67 -15.82
CA LEU A 98 -26.55 -17.73 -14.66
C LEU A 98 -26.26 -16.32 -14.10
N SER A 99 -25.83 -15.39 -14.96
CA SER A 99 -25.52 -14.01 -14.54
C SER A 99 -26.73 -13.32 -13.91
N LYS A 100 -27.90 -13.49 -14.51
CA LYS A 100 -29.17 -12.93 -13.99
C LYS A 100 -29.54 -13.54 -12.66
N ALA A 101 -29.50 -14.86 -12.53
CA ALA A 101 -29.81 -15.57 -11.29
C ALA A 101 -28.83 -15.20 -10.14
N MET A 102 -27.54 -15.02 -10.47
CA MET A 102 -26.54 -14.57 -9.49
C MET A 102 -26.83 -13.14 -9.01
N MET A 103 -27.17 -12.22 -9.94
CA MET A 103 -27.53 -10.85 -9.56
C MET A 103 -28.79 -10.79 -8.69
N ASP A 104 -29.78 -11.60 -9.02
CA ASP A 104 -31.02 -11.68 -8.22
C ASP A 104 -30.74 -12.28 -6.82
N LEU A 105 -29.87 -13.28 -6.73
CA LEU A 105 -29.40 -13.80 -5.44
C LEU A 105 -28.74 -12.73 -4.60
N TYR A 106 -27.81 -11.94 -5.17
CA TYR A 106 -27.13 -10.86 -4.44
C TYR A 106 -28.09 -9.78 -3.97
N LYS A 107 -29.11 -9.43 -4.78
CA LYS A 107 -30.17 -8.50 -4.38
C LYS A 107 -31.03 -9.04 -3.27
N LYS A 108 -31.42 -10.32 -3.35
CA LYS A 108 -32.26 -11.01 -2.36
C LYS A 108 -31.57 -11.10 -1.00
N GLU A 109 -30.30 -11.48 -0.99
CA GLU A 109 -29.50 -11.63 0.23
C GLU A 109 -28.89 -10.30 0.72
N LYS A 110 -29.14 -9.20 -0.01
CA LYS A 110 -28.60 -7.85 0.30
C LYS A 110 -27.07 -7.87 0.45
N VAL A 111 -26.38 -8.60 -0.43
CA VAL A 111 -24.93 -8.73 -0.45
C VAL A 111 -24.39 -8.06 -1.70
N ASN A 112 -23.38 -7.20 -1.53
CA ASN A 112 -22.75 -6.53 -2.65
C ASN A 112 -21.32 -7.05 -2.82
N PRO A 113 -21.00 -7.75 -3.93
CA PRO A 113 -19.66 -8.28 -4.17
C PRO A 113 -18.60 -7.17 -4.27
N ALA A 114 -18.95 -5.99 -4.77
CA ALA A 114 -18.04 -4.86 -4.87
C ALA A 114 -17.57 -4.32 -3.51
N LEU A 115 -18.35 -4.47 -2.44
CA LEU A 115 -17.95 -4.06 -1.09
C LEU A 115 -16.82 -4.93 -0.52
N GLY A 116 -16.64 -6.14 -1.03
CA GLY A 116 -15.55 -7.04 -0.60
C GLY A 116 -14.17 -6.55 -1.03
N CYS A 117 -14.04 -5.99 -2.24
CA CYS A 117 -12.78 -5.48 -2.77
C CYS A 117 -12.56 -3.98 -2.51
N LEU A 118 -13.57 -3.27 -1.99
CA LEU A 118 -13.54 -1.82 -1.77
C LEU A 118 -12.33 -1.35 -0.92
N PRO A 119 -11.96 -2.02 0.19
CA PRO A 119 -10.78 -1.60 0.96
C PRO A 119 -9.50 -1.68 0.14
N MET A 120 -9.35 -2.70 -0.68
CA MET A 120 -8.17 -2.86 -1.54
C MET A 120 -8.07 -1.72 -2.56
N LEU A 121 -9.18 -1.39 -3.22
CA LEU A 121 -9.23 -0.28 -4.18
C LEU A 121 -8.95 1.07 -3.52
N MET A 122 -9.50 1.29 -2.31
CA MET A 122 -9.27 2.53 -1.56
C MET A 122 -7.84 2.60 -1.00
N GLN A 123 -7.23 1.46 -0.66
CA GLN A 123 -5.87 1.37 -0.16
C GLN A 123 -4.82 1.65 -1.25
N MET A 124 -5.12 1.35 -2.53
CA MET A 124 -4.17 1.49 -3.65
C MET A 124 -3.60 2.90 -3.78
N PRO A 125 -4.40 4.00 -3.82
CA PRO A 125 -3.85 5.35 -3.93
C PRO A 125 -2.98 5.73 -2.72
N PHE A 126 -3.34 5.29 -1.51
CA PHE A 126 -2.51 5.52 -0.32
C PHE A 126 -1.18 4.77 -0.41
N PHE A 127 -1.20 3.53 -0.90
CA PHE A 127 0.01 2.74 -1.09
C PHE A 127 0.94 3.38 -2.13
N LEU A 128 0.41 3.81 -3.28
CA LEU A 128 1.18 4.47 -4.33
C LEU A 128 1.76 5.80 -3.84
N ALA A 129 0.96 6.62 -3.16
CA ALA A 129 1.42 7.89 -2.62
C ALA A 129 2.54 7.68 -1.58
N PHE A 130 2.39 6.68 -0.70
CA PHE A 130 3.40 6.37 0.30
C PHE A 130 4.69 5.81 -0.34
N TYR A 131 4.55 4.98 -1.36
CA TYR A 131 5.69 4.48 -2.13
C TYR A 131 6.49 5.63 -2.74
N TRP A 132 5.84 6.61 -3.37
CA TRP A 132 6.51 7.80 -3.89
C TRP A 132 7.15 8.66 -2.80
N VAL A 133 6.45 8.86 -1.68
CA VAL A 133 7.03 9.57 -0.54
C VAL A 133 8.31 8.90 -0.07
N LEU A 134 8.33 7.57 0.07
CA LEU A 134 9.52 6.84 0.53
C LEU A 134 10.69 6.91 -0.46
N ILE A 135 10.43 6.87 -1.78
CA ILE A 135 11.48 6.98 -2.79
C ILE A 135 12.06 8.39 -2.84
N GLU A 136 11.21 9.41 -2.74
CA GLU A 136 11.64 10.81 -2.86
C GLU A 136 12.25 11.35 -1.57
N THR A 137 11.99 10.69 -0.42
CA THR A 137 12.54 11.09 0.88
C THR A 137 14.04 10.72 0.98
N VAL A 138 14.89 11.69 0.75
CA VAL A 138 16.38 11.53 0.79
C VAL A 138 16.86 11.22 2.21
N GLU A 139 16.14 11.66 3.23
CA GLU A 139 16.43 11.47 4.65
C GLU A 139 16.43 10.00 5.10
N LEU A 140 15.86 9.10 4.30
CA LEU A 140 15.89 7.65 4.57
C LEU A 140 17.21 6.99 4.24
N ARG A 141 18.06 7.68 3.44
CA ARG A 141 19.40 7.17 3.10
C ARG A 141 20.31 7.22 4.31
N TYR A 142 20.97 6.10 4.58
CA TYR A 142 21.82 5.92 5.75
C TYR A 142 21.10 6.11 7.09
N ALA A 143 19.76 6.09 7.10
CA ALA A 143 18.98 6.16 8.33
C ALA A 143 18.92 4.77 8.98
N PRO A 144 19.45 4.60 10.19
CA PRO A 144 19.37 3.34 10.92
C PRO A 144 17.95 3.12 11.46
N PHE A 145 17.54 1.84 11.55
CA PHE A 145 16.27 1.49 12.19
C PHE A 145 16.51 0.72 13.50
N LEU A 146 16.66 -0.59 13.42
CA LEU A 146 16.84 -1.47 14.58
C LEU A 146 17.85 -2.56 14.26
N PHE A 147 18.60 -2.96 15.26
CA PHE A 147 19.57 -4.07 15.22
C PHE A 147 20.56 -3.94 14.05
N TRP A 148 20.39 -4.80 13.03
CA TRP A 148 21.27 -4.91 11.87
C TRP A 148 20.89 -3.98 10.72
N ILE A 149 19.73 -3.32 10.78
CA ILE A 149 19.28 -2.40 9.73
C ILE A 149 19.97 -1.06 9.96
N THR A 150 21.08 -0.84 9.26
CA THR A 150 21.89 0.37 9.35
C THR A 150 21.51 1.41 8.30
N ASP A 151 20.76 1.01 7.27
CA ASP A 151 20.30 1.88 6.18
C ASP A 151 18.95 1.41 5.65
N LEU A 152 17.92 2.24 5.79
CA LEU A 152 16.55 1.95 5.32
C LEU A 152 16.44 1.93 3.79
N SER A 153 17.40 2.50 3.07
CA SER A 153 17.42 2.53 1.60
C SER A 153 18.23 1.38 1.00
N ALA A 154 19.02 0.67 1.80
CA ALA A 154 19.85 -0.44 1.36
C ALA A 154 19.10 -1.79 1.46
N ARG A 155 19.58 -2.77 0.69
CA ARG A 155 19.08 -4.13 0.83
C ARG A 155 19.48 -4.69 2.19
N ASP A 156 18.56 -5.44 2.82
CA ASP A 156 18.82 -6.12 4.08
C ASP A 156 19.98 -7.14 3.92
N PRO A 157 21.11 -7.00 4.66
CA PRO A 157 22.22 -7.94 4.57
C PRO A 157 21.88 -9.34 5.11
N LEU A 158 20.85 -9.46 5.95
CA LEU A 158 20.34 -10.76 6.43
C LEU A 158 19.36 -11.39 5.43
N PHE A 159 19.02 -10.69 4.35
CA PHE A 159 18.17 -11.26 3.32
C PHE A 159 18.90 -12.41 2.64
N ILE A 160 18.53 -13.53 3.08
CA ILE A 160 18.78 -14.91 2.75
C ILE A 160 19.34 -15.10 1.33
N PRO A 161 20.55 -15.64 1.22
CA PRO A 161 21.14 -15.99 -0.09
C PRO A 161 20.36 -17.05 -0.86
N VAL A 162 19.32 -17.67 -0.28
CA VAL A 162 18.57 -18.80 -0.84
C VAL A 162 17.76 -18.41 -2.10
N SER A 163 17.20 -17.19 -2.17
CA SER A 163 16.36 -16.80 -3.32
C SER A 163 17.17 -16.36 -4.54
N TYR A 164 18.35 -15.79 -4.32
CA TYR A 164 19.19 -15.27 -5.43
C TYR A 164 20.20 -16.29 -5.97
N THR A 165 20.61 -17.26 -5.17
CA THR A 165 21.49 -18.33 -5.66
C THR A 165 20.78 -19.25 -6.67
N HIS A 166 19.47 -19.49 -6.53
CA HIS A 166 18.72 -20.26 -7.50
C HIS A 166 18.49 -19.50 -8.82
N LEU A 167 18.28 -18.20 -8.80
CA LEU A 167 18.11 -17.39 -10.03
C LEU A 167 19.44 -17.23 -10.76
N ARG A 168 20.56 -17.02 -10.04
CA ARG A 168 21.87 -16.90 -10.67
C ARG A 168 22.44 -18.21 -11.20
N ALA A 169 22.10 -19.34 -10.56
CA ALA A 169 22.45 -20.67 -11.08
C ALA A 169 21.75 -21.00 -12.41
N HIS A 170 20.55 -20.42 -12.65
CA HIS A 170 19.86 -20.60 -13.93
C HIS A 170 20.43 -19.75 -15.06
N GLU A 171 21.00 -18.57 -14.76
CA GLU A 171 21.63 -17.71 -15.77
C GLU A 171 23.01 -18.22 -16.21
N THR A 172 23.74 -18.92 -15.34
CA THR A 172 25.07 -19.48 -15.68
C THR A 172 25.04 -20.77 -16.46
N VAL A 173 23.88 -21.42 -16.62
CA VAL A 173 23.70 -22.65 -17.40
C VAL A 173 23.31 -22.35 -18.86
N LEU A 174 23.09 -21.09 -19.24
CA LEU A 174 22.70 -20.66 -20.58
C LEU A 174 23.82 -19.98 -21.38
N HIS A 175 25.09 -20.10 -20.94
CA HIS A 175 26.28 -19.67 -21.70
C HIS A 175 27.22 -20.83 -21.99
#